data_82ef8ba393fce6f6b7b2afec39a3c2fe
#
_entry.id   82ef8ba393fce6f6b7b2afec39a3c2fe
#
_cell.length_a   1.000
_cell.length_b   1.000
_cell.length_c   1.000
_cell.angle_alpha   90.00
_cell.angle_beta   90.00
_cell.angle_gamma   90.00
#
_symmetry.space_group_name_H-M   'P 1'
#
loop_
_entity.id
_entity.type
_entity.pdbx_description
1 polymer ?
#
loop_
_entity_poly.entity_id
_entity_poly.type
_entity_poly.pdbx_seq_one_letter_code
_entity_poly.pdbx_strand_id
1 'polypeptide(L)'
;METSAAQLARSKELLAAGSIAPSDYAQIEAQYSNDQYNVTMAENTLTLNKLQLKQLLELDPTDSFDIYFPELEATQVLTPAPSPLEVYQIALETMPEMKNSQLNVESARLEEKIAAGDRLPSISLSASVATNHDSESDHSFSKQLNNRLNENVGLNISIPISKNRQIKSAIEKAKLQTETARLEELNTRKELWKTVETLHQNVISAQSRYVAATNSVKSATISYNLVQEQFDAGMKNTVELLTEKNNYLSALQEQIQAKFEAILSLKLLNFYRNQPIEI
;
A
#
# COMPACT_ATOMS: atom_id res chain seq x y z
N MET A 1 -22.03 -4.32 -23.21
CA MET A 1 -23.29 -3.58 -23.46
C MET A 1 -23.64 -3.48 -24.94
N GLU A 2 -22.75 -3.03 -25.82
CA GLU A 2 -23.01 -2.96 -27.28
C GLU A 2 -23.48 -4.31 -27.88
N THR A 3 -22.80 -5.39 -27.56
CA THR A 3 -23.18 -6.75 -28.00
C THR A 3 -24.60 -7.13 -27.54
N SER A 4 -24.98 -6.76 -26.30
CA SER A 4 -26.31 -7.07 -25.78
C SER A 4 -27.41 -6.23 -26.44
N ALA A 5 -27.10 -4.96 -26.76
CA ALA A 5 -28.00 -4.09 -27.50
C ALA A 5 -28.22 -4.63 -28.94
N ALA A 6 -27.15 -5.06 -29.61
CA ALA A 6 -27.25 -5.68 -30.93
C ALA A 6 -28.06 -6.99 -30.90
N GLN A 7 -27.86 -7.84 -29.87
CA GLN A 7 -28.64 -9.05 -29.68
C GLN A 7 -30.13 -8.76 -29.43
N LEU A 8 -30.43 -7.75 -28.60
CA LEU A 8 -31.83 -7.33 -28.33
C LEU A 8 -32.50 -6.84 -29.63
N ALA A 9 -31.83 -6.02 -30.41
CA ALA A 9 -32.33 -5.54 -31.69
C ALA A 9 -32.60 -6.71 -32.63
N ARG A 10 -31.65 -7.66 -32.78
CA ARG A 10 -31.77 -8.84 -33.60
C ARG A 10 -32.92 -9.76 -33.13
N SER A 11 -33.03 -10.02 -31.82
CA SER A 11 -34.10 -10.85 -31.29
C SER A 11 -35.50 -10.24 -31.51
N LYS A 12 -35.59 -8.92 -31.52
CA LYS A 12 -36.85 -8.22 -31.88
C LYS A 12 -37.28 -8.49 -33.32
N GLU A 13 -36.35 -8.50 -34.27
CA GLU A 13 -36.60 -8.84 -35.67
C GLU A 13 -37.03 -10.32 -35.79
N LEU A 14 -36.34 -11.23 -35.10
CA LEU A 14 -36.66 -12.66 -35.10
C LEU A 14 -38.04 -12.94 -34.49
N LEU A 15 -38.43 -12.23 -33.43
CA LEU A 15 -39.75 -12.30 -32.84
C LEU A 15 -40.81 -11.82 -33.84
N ALA A 16 -40.58 -10.70 -34.51
CA ALA A 16 -41.51 -10.18 -35.53
C ALA A 16 -41.66 -11.12 -36.72
N ALA A 17 -40.60 -11.87 -37.06
CA ALA A 17 -40.63 -12.92 -38.11
C ALA A 17 -41.23 -14.25 -37.61
N GLY A 18 -41.58 -14.36 -36.31
CA GLY A 18 -42.08 -15.61 -35.73
C GLY A 18 -41.03 -16.73 -35.56
N SER A 19 -39.74 -16.35 -35.64
CA SER A 19 -38.61 -17.31 -35.58
C SER A 19 -38.14 -17.63 -34.17
N ILE A 20 -38.52 -16.83 -33.16
CA ILE A 20 -38.27 -17.11 -31.75
C ILE A 20 -39.54 -16.92 -30.90
N ALA A 21 -39.58 -17.56 -29.73
CA ALA A 21 -40.69 -17.44 -28.82
C ALA A 21 -40.67 -16.11 -28.04
N PRO A 22 -41.80 -15.54 -27.60
CA PRO A 22 -41.83 -14.36 -26.73
C PRO A 22 -41.04 -14.52 -25.44
N SER A 23 -40.95 -15.73 -24.90
CA SER A 23 -40.13 -16.08 -23.73
C SER A 23 -38.63 -15.87 -23.99
N ASP A 24 -38.15 -16.22 -25.17
CA ASP A 24 -36.74 -16.06 -25.57
C ASP A 24 -36.38 -14.56 -25.72
N TYR A 25 -37.28 -13.80 -26.34
CA TYR A 25 -37.13 -12.35 -26.39
C TYR A 25 -37.07 -11.73 -24.99
N ALA A 26 -37.97 -12.11 -24.08
CA ALA A 26 -38.01 -11.59 -22.72
C ALA A 26 -36.72 -11.93 -21.93
N GLN A 27 -36.10 -13.11 -22.17
CA GLN A 27 -34.81 -13.46 -21.56
C GLN A 27 -33.66 -12.57 -22.05
N ILE A 28 -33.61 -12.27 -23.37
CA ILE A 28 -32.60 -11.39 -23.94
C ILE A 28 -32.80 -9.94 -23.47
N GLU A 29 -34.02 -9.46 -23.33
CA GLU A 29 -34.37 -8.15 -22.78
C GLU A 29 -33.94 -8.03 -21.30
N ALA A 30 -34.21 -9.07 -20.49
CA ALA A 30 -33.76 -9.15 -19.11
C ALA A 30 -32.23 -9.16 -19.00
N GLN A 31 -31.54 -9.88 -19.87
CA GLN A 31 -30.07 -9.90 -19.91
C GLN A 31 -29.51 -8.52 -20.28
N TYR A 32 -30.10 -7.81 -21.25
CA TYR A 32 -29.68 -6.46 -21.61
C TYR A 32 -29.82 -5.49 -20.43
N SER A 33 -30.93 -5.59 -19.70
CA SER A 33 -31.18 -4.78 -18.50
C SER A 33 -30.15 -5.07 -17.39
N ASN A 34 -29.80 -6.34 -17.19
CA ASN A 34 -28.75 -6.73 -16.25
C ASN A 34 -27.37 -6.22 -16.68
N ASP A 35 -27.04 -6.31 -17.95
CA ASP A 35 -25.78 -5.80 -18.50
C ASP A 35 -25.70 -4.27 -18.33
N GLN A 36 -26.80 -3.54 -18.51
CA GLN A 36 -26.88 -2.09 -18.28
C GLN A 36 -26.65 -1.76 -16.78
N TYR A 37 -27.28 -2.48 -15.88
CA TYR A 37 -27.06 -2.34 -14.45
C TYR A 37 -25.60 -2.59 -14.09
N ASN A 38 -24.98 -3.65 -14.62
CA ASN A 38 -23.59 -3.99 -14.35
C ASN A 38 -22.61 -2.90 -14.84
N VAL A 39 -22.89 -2.27 -16.01
CA VAL A 39 -22.08 -1.15 -16.50
C VAL A 39 -22.19 0.04 -15.54
N THR A 40 -23.40 0.41 -15.11
CA THR A 40 -23.61 1.50 -14.15
C THR A 40 -22.88 1.24 -12.82
N MET A 41 -22.94 0.01 -12.32
CA MET A 41 -22.22 -0.38 -11.10
C MET A 41 -20.69 -0.30 -11.28
N ALA A 42 -20.17 -0.72 -12.44
CA ALA A 42 -18.74 -0.63 -12.74
C ALA A 42 -18.26 0.85 -12.84
N GLU A 43 -19.05 1.73 -13.48
CA GLU A 43 -18.77 3.15 -13.58
C GLU A 43 -18.79 3.84 -12.20
N ASN A 44 -19.75 3.51 -11.35
CA ASN A 44 -19.80 3.99 -9.97
C ASN A 44 -18.55 3.50 -9.18
N THR A 45 -18.18 2.24 -9.32
CA THR A 45 -16.98 1.68 -8.67
C THR A 45 -15.72 2.37 -9.15
N LEU A 46 -15.59 2.63 -10.45
CA LEU A 46 -14.46 3.38 -11.01
C LEU A 46 -14.38 4.79 -10.43
N THR A 47 -15.52 5.48 -10.33
CA THR A 47 -15.60 6.83 -9.76
C THR A 47 -15.16 6.85 -8.30
N LEU A 48 -15.63 5.89 -7.50
CA LEU A 48 -15.23 5.74 -6.09
C LEU A 48 -13.74 5.43 -5.95
N ASN A 49 -13.19 4.54 -6.78
CA ASN A 49 -11.77 4.21 -6.75
C ASN A 49 -10.89 5.40 -7.17
N LYS A 50 -11.33 6.21 -8.16
CA LYS A 50 -10.66 7.46 -8.52
C LYS A 50 -10.66 8.46 -7.36
N LEU A 51 -11.79 8.59 -6.65
CA LEU A 51 -11.89 9.45 -5.47
C LEU A 51 -10.95 8.97 -4.35
N GLN A 52 -10.92 7.67 -4.10
CA GLN A 52 -10.04 7.08 -3.10
C GLN A 52 -8.55 7.29 -3.45
N LEU A 53 -8.19 7.14 -4.72
CA LEU A 53 -6.82 7.41 -5.17
C LEU A 53 -6.47 8.90 -5.05
N LYS A 54 -7.40 9.80 -5.39
CA LYS A 54 -7.25 11.25 -5.21
C LYS A 54 -6.98 11.62 -3.74
N GLN A 55 -7.70 10.98 -2.80
CA GLN A 55 -7.46 11.16 -1.36
C GLN A 55 -6.09 10.64 -0.92
N LEU A 56 -5.66 9.47 -1.41
CA LEU A 56 -4.35 8.91 -1.09
C LEU A 56 -3.19 9.77 -1.62
N LEU A 57 -3.42 10.51 -2.70
CA LEU A 57 -2.46 11.45 -3.27
C LEU A 57 -2.53 12.85 -2.64
N GLU A 58 -3.43 13.05 -1.64
CA GLU A 58 -3.64 14.35 -0.97
C GLU A 58 -3.95 15.51 -1.94
N LEU A 59 -4.62 15.23 -3.07
CA LEU A 59 -5.01 16.24 -4.04
C LEU A 59 -6.21 17.04 -3.56
N ASP A 60 -6.28 18.33 -3.95
CA ASP A 60 -7.42 19.18 -3.60
C ASP A 60 -8.73 18.59 -4.15
N PRO A 61 -9.83 18.57 -3.37
CA PRO A 61 -11.14 18.08 -3.84
C PRO A 61 -11.63 18.76 -5.11
N THR A 62 -11.25 20.01 -5.36
CA THR A 62 -11.67 20.80 -6.52
C THR A 62 -10.83 20.55 -7.77
N ASP A 63 -9.65 19.95 -7.64
CA ASP A 63 -8.78 19.66 -8.79
C ASP A 63 -9.39 18.61 -9.70
N SER A 64 -9.28 18.79 -11.01
CA SER A 64 -9.62 17.76 -11.98
C SER A 64 -8.59 16.64 -11.92
N PHE A 65 -9.05 15.41 -11.71
CA PHE A 65 -8.20 14.22 -11.66
C PHE A 65 -8.75 13.15 -12.55
N ASP A 66 -7.93 12.62 -13.43
CA ASP A 66 -8.25 11.46 -14.24
C ASP A 66 -7.05 10.51 -14.32
N ILE A 67 -7.30 9.25 -14.67
CA ILE A 67 -6.30 8.20 -14.76
C ILE A 67 -6.07 7.89 -16.24
N TYR A 68 -4.81 7.97 -16.66
CA TYR A 68 -4.41 7.47 -17.96
C TYR A 68 -4.19 5.96 -17.91
N PHE A 69 -4.82 5.22 -18.79
CA PHE A 69 -4.64 3.78 -18.97
C PHE A 69 -3.77 3.53 -20.21
N PRO A 70 -2.46 3.26 -20.04
CA PRO A 70 -1.62 2.96 -21.19
C PRO A 70 -2.00 1.64 -21.83
N GLU A 71 -1.82 1.55 -23.15
CA GLU A 71 -1.87 0.27 -23.85
C GLU A 71 -0.61 -0.54 -23.51
N LEU A 72 -0.79 -1.60 -22.75
CA LEU A 72 0.28 -2.47 -22.29
C LEU A 72 0.39 -3.69 -23.20
N GLU A 73 1.57 -3.91 -23.76
CA GLU A 73 1.86 -5.07 -24.59
C GLU A 73 2.06 -6.35 -23.74
N ALA A 74 1.78 -7.51 -24.32
CA ALA A 74 2.00 -8.80 -23.68
C ALA A 74 3.46 -9.02 -23.27
N THR A 75 4.41 -8.44 -23.98
CA THR A 75 5.85 -8.48 -23.71
C THR A 75 6.20 -7.83 -22.38
N GLN A 76 5.53 -6.74 -22.03
CA GLN A 76 5.70 -6.04 -20.76
C GLN A 76 5.14 -6.85 -19.58
N VAL A 77 4.01 -7.52 -19.79
CA VAL A 77 3.37 -8.39 -18.80
C VAL A 77 4.24 -9.61 -18.47
N LEU A 78 4.87 -10.18 -19.49
CA LEU A 78 5.68 -11.41 -19.40
C LEU A 78 7.18 -11.14 -19.21
N THR A 79 7.56 -9.93 -18.80
CA THR A 79 8.94 -9.62 -18.46
C THR A 79 9.41 -10.53 -17.33
N PRO A 80 10.57 -11.23 -17.46
CA PRO A 80 11.06 -12.13 -16.43
C PRO A 80 11.24 -11.44 -15.08
N ALA A 81 10.84 -12.09 -13.99
CA ALA A 81 11.05 -11.59 -12.64
C ALA A 81 12.56 -11.59 -12.32
N PRO A 82 13.09 -10.51 -11.71
CA PRO A 82 14.47 -10.48 -11.23
C PRO A 82 14.69 -11.48 -10.10
N SER A 83 15.97 -11.88 -9.88
CA SER A 83 16.31 -12.81 -8.81
C SER A 83 15.93 -12.29 -7.43
N PRO A 84 15.24 -13.07 -6.57
CA PRO A 84 14.87 -12.62 -5.23
C PRO A 84 16.08 -12.21 -4.39
N LEU A 85 17.20 -12.90 -4.54
CA LEU A 85 18.43 -12.59 -3.80
C LEU A 85 19.01 -11.23 -4.20
N GLU A 86 19.03 -10.90 -5.49
CA GLU A 86 19.46 -9.58 -5.99
C GLU A 86 18.57 -8.47 -5.44
N VAL A 87 17.24 -8.64 -5.53
CA VAL A 87 16.27 -7.67 -5.01
C VAL A 87 16.46 -7.46 -3.51
N TYR A 88 16.62 -8.52 -2.75
CA TYR A 88 16.83 -8.46 -1.31
C TYR A 88 18.12 -7.72 -0.94
N GLN A 89 19.22 -7.96 -1.63
CA GLN A 89 20.48 -7.25 -1.36
C GLN A 89 20.34 -5.74 -1.56
N ILE A 90 19.69 -5.32 -2.64
CA ILE A 90 19.42 -3.90 -2.89
C ILE A 90 18.48 -3.34 -1.82
N ALA A 91 17.41 -4.06 -1.49
CA ALA A 91 16.43 -3.64 -0.50
C ALA A 91 17.03 -3.47 0.90
N LEU A 92 18.01 -4.31 1.31
CA LEU A 92 18.72 -4.16 2.58
C LEU A 92 19.41 -2.78 2.72
N GLU A 93 19.86 -2.21 1.61
CA GLU A 93 20.58 -0.94 1.61
C GLU A 93 19.64 0.26 1.40
N THR A 94 18.55 0.06 0.67
CA THR A 94 17.69 1.16 0.19
C THR A 94 16.41 1.33 0.99
N MET A 95 15.88 0.27 1.62
CA MET A 95 14.59 0.32 2.28
C MET A 95 14.64 1.09 3.62
N PRO A 96 13.74 2.06 3.82
CA PRO A 96 13.71 2.89 5.04
C PRO A 96 13.52 2.08 6.32
N GLU A 97 12.76 0.98 6.29
CA GLU A 97 12.58 0.11 7.45
C GLU A 97 13.89 -0.51 7.94
N MET A 98 14.80 -0.86 7.03
CA MET A 98 16.12 -1.36 7.40
C MET A 98 16.98 -0.27 8.04
N LYS A 99 16.95 0.93 7.48
CA LYS A 99 17.65 2.09 8.04
C LYS A 99 17.10 2.45 9.42
N ASN A 100 15.80 2.42 9.59
CA ASN A 100 15.13 2.67 10.88
C ASN A 100 15.55 1.63 11.93
N SER A 101 15.54 0.34 11.61
CA SER A 101 15.94 -0.70 12.55
C SER A 101 17.41 -0.58 12.97
N GLN A 102 18.32 -0.22 12.05
CA GLN A 102 19.73 0.04 12.36
C GLN A 102 19.90 1.25 13.29
N LEU A 103 19.15 2.35 13.05
CA LEU A 103 19.18 3.53 13.91
C LEU A 103 18.61 3.24 15.31
N ASN A 104 17.62 2.38 15.42
CA ASN A 104 17.09 1.94 16.71
C ASN A 104 18.15 1.16 17.52
N VAL A 105 18.93 0.31 16.88
CA VAL A 105 20.06 -0.37 17.52
C VAL A 105 21.13 0.64 17.98
N GLU A 106 21.44 1.64 17.15
CA GLU A 106 22.38 2.69 17.52
C GLU A 106 21.87 3.54 18.69
N SER A 107 20.61 3.93 18.67
CA SER A 107 19.95 4.62 19.79
C SER A 107 20.02 3.84 21.09
N ALA A 108 19.70 2.55 21.07
CA ALA A 108 19.79 1.69 22.26
C ALA A 108 21.23 1.57 22.79
N ARG A 109 22.24 1.52 21.90
CA ARG A 109 23.65 1.56 22.29
C ARG A 109 24.05 2.90 22.93
N LEU A 110 23.49 4.01 22.48
CA LEU A 110 23.73 5.30 23.07
C LEU A 110 23.07 5.39 24.45
N GLU A 111 21.86 4.86 24.62
CA GLU A 111 21.18 4.75 25.93
C GLU A 111 21.99 3.90 26.92
N GLU A 112 22.65 2.82 26.48
CA GLU A 112 23.58 2.04 27.31
C GLU A 112 24.76 2.91 27.79
N LYS A 113 25.34 3.74 26.87
CA LYS A 113 26.41 4.66 27.24
C LYS A 113 25.95 5.74 28.21
N ILE A 114 24.72 6.26 28.05
CA ILE A 114 24.12 7.23 28.97
C ILE A 114 23.96 6.59 30.37
N ALA A 115 23.37 5.40 30.44
CA ALA A 115 23.25 4.68 31.72
C ALA A 115 24.62 4.39 32.36
N ALA A 116 25.65 4.12 31.56
CA ALA A 116 27.02 3.96 32.08
C ALA A 116 27.61 5.29 32.58
N GLY A 117 27.23 6.39 31.95
CA GLY A 117 27.63 7.75 32.34
C GLY A 117 27.19 8.14 33.76
N ASP A 118 26.09 7.57 34.25
CA ASP A 118 25.60 7.81 35.63
C ASP A 118 26.58 7.33 36.73
N ARG A 119 27.64 6.64 36.37
CA ARG A 119 28.76 6.32 37.27
C ARG A 119 29.75 7.46 37.43
N LEU A 120 29.75 8.42 36.51
CA LEU A 120 30.69 9.53 36.48
C LEU A 120 30.20 10.66 37.42
N PRO A 121 31.11 11.52 37.92
CA PRO A 121 30.72 12.73 38.61
C PRO A 121 29.93 13.66 37.69
N SER A 122 28.85 14.25 38.21
CA SER A 122 28.14 15.32 37.52
C SER A 122 28.62 16.68 38.01
N ILE A 123 28.85 17.59 37.10
CA ILE A 123 29.27 18.97 37.37
C ILE A 123 28.19 19.90 36.83
N SER A 124 27.63 20.74 37.71
CA SER A 124 26.64 21.75 37.32
C SER A 124 27.11 23.15 37.74
N LEU A 125 27.00 24.10 36.85
CA LEU A 125 27.21 25.52 37.07
C LEU A 125 25.85 26.20 37.08
N SER A 126 25.58 26.95 38.16
CA SER A 126 24.34 27.74 38.30
C SER A 126 24.70 29.21 38.48
N ALA A 127 23.96 30.08 37.84
CA ALA A 127 24.01 31.51 38.10
C ALA A 127 22.58 32.01 38.27
N SER A 128 22.39 32.80 39.32
CA SER A 128 21.11 33.42 39.59
C SER A 128 21.27 34.89 39.96
N VAL A 129 20.34 35.70 39.53
CA VAL A 129 20.16 37.08 39.92
C VAL A 129 18.75 37.16 40.51
N ALA A 130 18.67 37.62 41.72
CA ALA A 130 17.40 37.75 42.43
C ALA A 130 17.29 39.10 43.15
N THR A 131 16.12 39.65 43.19
CA THR A 131 15.79 40.80 44.02
C THR A 131 14.39 40.63 44.60
N ASN A 132 14.11 41.24 45.75
CA ASN A 132 12.81 41.15 46.40
C ASN A 132 12.26 42.54 46.71
N HIS A 133 10.95 42.67 46.62
CA HIS A 133 10.18 43.80 47.06
C HIS A 133 9.36 43.44 48.30
N ASP A 134 9.36 44.34 49.25
CA ASP A 134 8.58 44.23 50.49
C ASP A 134 7.66 45.46 50.60
N SER A 135 6.35 45.23 50.66
CA SER A 135 5.32 46.28 50.71
C SER A 135 5.27 47.03 52.05
N GLU A 136 5.85 46.45 53.10
CA GLU A 136 5.89 47.08 54.44
C GLU A 136 7.15 47.94 54.69
N SER A 137 8.04 48.03 53.67
CA SER A 137 9.27 48.80 53.78
C SER A 137 9.05 50.25 53.43
N ASP A 138 9.64 51.18 54.21
CA ASP A 138 9.61 52.62 54.01
C ASP A 138 10.40 53.08 52.72
N HIS A 139 11.05 52.15 52.03
CA HIS A 139 11.85 52.50 50.83
C HIS A 139 11.04 52.33 49.56
N SER A 140 11.24 53.26 48.61
CA SER A 140 10.60 53.15 47.29
C SER A 140 10.97 51.87 46.55
N PHE A 141 10.06 51.35 45.71
CA PHE A 141 10.23 50.14 44.93
C PHE A 141 11.59 50.06 44.21
N SER A 142 11.98 51.13 43.48
CA SER A 142 13.25 51.20 42.76
C SER A 142 14.47 51.09 43.69
N LYS A 143 14.39 51.70 44.86
CA LYS A 143 15.48 51.65 45.86
C LYS A 143 15.59 50.24 46.50
N GLN A 144 14.46 49.57 46.71
CA GLN A 144 14.46 48.21 47.22
C GLN A 144 15.06 47.23 46.19
N LEU A 145 14.67 47.33 44.91
CA LEU A 145 15.19 46.46 43.86
C LEU A 145 16.72 46.54 43.74
N ASN A 146 17.25 47.76 43.82
CA ASN A 146 18.70 47.99 43.67
C ASN A 146 19.48 47.56 44.92
N ASN A 147 18.94 47.86 46.13
CA ASN A 147 19.59 47.51 47.40
C ASN A 147 19.52 46.05 47.76
N ARG A 148 18.55 45.29 47.19
CA ARG A 148 18.35 43.88 47.45
C ARG A 148 18.75 43.00 46.28
N LEU A 149 19.46 43.54 45.28
CA LEU A 149 20.03 42.76 44.20
C LEU A 149 21.05 41.78 44.78
N ASN A 150 20.82 40.52 44.53
CA ASN A 150 21.66 39.41 44.96
C ASN A 150 22.09 38.59 43.77
N GLU A 151 23.35 38.46 43.54
CA GLU A 151 23.98 37.71 42.49
C GLU A 151 24.67 36.48 43.09
N ASN A 152 24.32 35.30 42.62
CA ASN A 152 24.92 34.07 43.08
C ASN A 152 25.43 33.23 41.90
N VAL A 153 26.66 32.79 42.00
CA VAL A 153 27.28 31.83 41.10
C VAL A 153 27.72 30.61 41.91
N GLY A 154 27.18 29.45 41.56
CA GLY A 154 27.47 28.21 42.26
C GLY A 154 28.01 27.15 41.31
N LEU A 155 29.08 26.47 41.72
CA LEU A 155 29.59 25.25 41.10
C LEU A 155 29.27 24.07 42.04
N ASN A 156 28.49 23.11 41.53
CA ASN A 156 28.16 21.90 42.28
C ASN A 156 28.76 20.67 41.60
N ILE A 157 29.50 19.85 42.35
CA ILE A 157 30.07 18.59 41.90
C ILE A 157 29.44 17.48 42.73
N SER A 158 28.73 16.56 42.04
CA SER A 158 28.09 15.40 42.68
C SER A 158 28.75 14.11 42.24
N ILE A 159 29.32 13.37 43.21
CA ILE A 159 30.02 12.09 42.96
C ILE A 159 29.16 10.97 43.56
N PRO A 160 28.63 10.04 42.72
CA PRO A 160 27.83 8.92 43.23
C PRO A 160 28.73 7.85 43.85
N ILE A 161 28.79 7.75 45.15
CA ILE A 161 29.58 6.75 45.89
C ILE A 161 28.83 5.42 46.00
N SER A 162 27.54 5.48 46.34
CA SER A 162 26.68 4.30 46.42
C SER A 162 25.23 4.67 46.11
N LYS A 163 24.66 4.08 45.09
CA LYS A 163 23.22 4.18 44.71
C LYS A 163 22.52 2.83 44.84
N ASN A 164 22.84 2.05 45.84
CA ASN A 164 22.17 0.78 46.16
C ASN A 164 21.90 -0.12 44.95
N ARG A 165 22.91 -0.36 44.11
CA ARG A 165 22.87 -1.10 42.87
C ARG A 165 21.98 -0.51 41.75
N GLN A 166 21.31 0.62 41.93
CA GLN A 166 20.43 1.22 40.94
C GLN A 166 21.13 1.46 39.60
N ILE A 167 22.35 2.05 39.63
CA ILE A 167 23.13 2.32 38.41
C ILE A 167 23.49 0.99 37.69
N LYS A 168 23.91 -0.03 38.46
CA LYS A 168 24.23 -1.34 37.89
C LYS A 168 23.01 -1.95 37.20
N SER A 169 21.85 -1.92 37.83
CA SER A 169 20.61 -2.44 37.28
C SER A 169 20.16 -1.65 36.04
N ALA A 170 20.34 -0.31 36.04
CA ALA A 170 20.02 0.53 34.88
C ALA A 170 20.89 0.15 33.66
N ILE A 171 22.19 -0.06 33.85
CA ILE A 171 23.12 -0.49 32.80
C ILE A 171 22.74 -1.87 32.26
N GLU A 172 22.48 -2.84 33.14
CA GLU A 172 22.08 -4.19 32.70
C GLU A 172 20.74 -4.16 31.95
N LYS A 173 19.80 -3.32 32.39
CA LYS A 173 18.54 -3.10 31.64
C LYS A 173 18.79 -2.49 30.28
N ALA A 174 19.64 -1.47 30.16
CA ALA A 174 20.00 -0.84 28.88
C ALA A 174 20.68 -1.82 27.93
N LYS A 175 21.57 -2.71 28.44
CA LYS A 175 22.16 -3.79 27.65
C LYS A 175 21.10 -4.75 27.08
N LEU A 176 20.14 -5.15 27.90
CA LEU A 176 19.03 -6.00 27.43
C LEU A 176 18.21 -5.30 26.36
N GLN A 177 17.97 -3.99 26.49
CA GLN A 177 17.30 -3.19 25.45
C GLN A 177 18.09 -3.14 24.15
N THR A 178 19.44 -2.99 24.23
CA THR A 178 20.30 -3.08 23.04
C THR A 178 20.20 -4.44 22.37
N GLU A 179 20.16 -5.51 23.15
CA GLU A 179 20.03 -6.88 22.58
C GLU A 179 18.64 -7.10 21.97
N THR A 180 17.58 -6.59 22.60
CA THR A 180 16.23 -6.60 22.03
C THR A 180 16.20 -5.87 20.70
N ALA A 181 16.77 -4.66 20.60
CA ALA A 181 16.84 -3.91 19.35
C ALA A 181 17.60 -4.65 18.24
N ARG A 182 18.65 -5.40 18.57
CA ARG A 182 19.37 -6.25 17.60
C ARG A 182 18.53 -7.42 17.10
N LEU A 183 17.76 -8.05 17.98
CA LEU A 183 16.85 -9.13 17.60
C LEU A 183 15.71 -8.61 16.72
N GLU A 184 15.21 -7.41 16.99
CA GLU A 184 14.23 -6.73 16.16
C GLU A 184 14.79 -6.37 14.78
N GLU A 185 16.05 -5.88 14.68
CA GLU A 185 16.74 -5.70 13.39
C GLU A 185 16.83 -7.01 12.61
N LEU A 186 17.22 -8.09 13.28
CA LEU A 186 17.28 -9.41 12.64
C LEU A 186 15.90 -9.87 12.15
N ASN A 187 14.86 -9.61 12.92
CA ASN A 187 13.49 -9.93 12.52
C ASN A 187 13.06 -9.11 11.30
N THR A 188 13.35 -7.79 11.30
CA THR A 188 13.08 -6.92 10.14
C THR A 188 13.77 -7.45 8.86
N ARG A 189 15.00 -7.91 8.94
CA ARG A 189 15.71 -8.56 7.83
C ARG A 189 14.99 -9.81 7.31
N LYS A 190 14.50 -10.65 8.22
CA LYS A 190 13.76 -11.87 7.85
C LYS A 190 12.41 -11.54 7.19
N GLU A 191 11.70 -10.56 7.72
CA GLU A 191 10.42 -10.12 7.14
C GLU A 191 10.63 -9.49 5.76
N LEU A 192 11.70 -8.71 5.57
CA LEU A 192 12.07 -8.17 4.27
C LEU A 192 12.36 -9.28 3.26
N TRP A 193 13.16 -10.31 3.64
CA TRP A 193 13.40 -11.47 2.79
C TRP A 193 12.10 -12.17 2.39
N LYS A 194 11.25 -12.46 3.37
CA LYS A 194 9.94 -13.08 3.15
C LYS A 194 9.07 -12.26 2.20
N THR A 195 9.05 -10.93 2.38
CA THR A 195 8.29 -10.03 1.51
C THR A 195 8.79 -10.10 0.07
N VAL A 196 10.09 -9.99 -0.16
CA VAL A 196 10.71 -10.08 -1.49
C VAL A 196 10.41 -11.43 -2.14
N GLU A 197 10.55 -12.53 -1.41
CA GLU A 197 10.27 -13.87 -1.92
C GLU A 197 8.78 -14.06 -2.27
N THR A 198 7.88 -13.55 -1.42
CA THR A 198 6.44 -13.57 -1.67
C THR A 198 6.10 -12.76 -2.93
N LEU A 199 6.67 -11.56 -3.09
CA LEU A 199 6.46 -10.74 -4.28
C LEU A 199 6.99 -11.43 -5.55
N HIS A 200 8.14 -12.08 -5.48
CA HIS A 200 8.67 -12.85 -6.60
C HIS A 200 7.73 -14.00 -7.01
N GLN A 201 7.21 -14.76 -6.04
CA GLN A 201 6.24 -15.82 -6.32
C GLN A 201 4.92 -15.27 -6.88
N ASN A 202 4.49 -14.10 -6.40
CA ASN A 202 3.30 -13.43 -6.93
C ASN A 202 3.48 -13.05 -8.40
N VAL A 203 4.67 -12.57 -8.82
CA VAL A 203 4.96 -12.29 -10.24
C VAL A 203 4.81 -13.56 -11.08
N ILE A 204 5.45 -14.65 -10.69
CA ILE A 204 5.40 -15.93 -11.43
C ILE A 204 3.95 -16.44 -11.53
N SER A 205 3.21 -16.41 -10.42
CA SER A 205 1.83 -16.86 -10.37
C SER A 205 0.93 -16.00 -11.25
N ALA A 206 1.04 -14.67 -11.15
CA ALA A 206 0.22 -13.74 -11.91
C ALA A 206 0.50 -13.83 -13.43
N GLN A 207 1.77 -13.97 -13.84
CA GLN A 207 2.13 -14.19 -15.24
C GLN A 207 1.57 -15.52 -15.77
N SER A 208 1.65 -16.59 -15.00
CA SER A 208 1.06 -17.89 -15.37
C SER A 208 -0.45 -17.80 -15.53
N ARG A 209 -1.12 -17.08 -14.61
CA ARG A 209 -2.56 -16.82 -14.67
C ARG A 209 -2.94 -16.00 -15.91
N TYR A 210 -2.15 -14.98 -16.27
CA TYR A 210 -2.37 -14.19 -17.49
C TYR A 210 -2.28 -15.05 -18.75
N VAL A 211 -1.28 -15.93 -18.86
CA VAL A 211 -1.13 -16.87 -19.99
C VAL A 211 -2.33 -17.81 -20.08
N ALA A 212 -2.76 -18.39 -18.96
CA ALA A 212 -3.91 -19.27 -18.90
C ALA A 212 -5.20 -18.54 -19.29
N ALA A 213 -5.43 -17.33 -18.74
CA ALA A 213 -6.59 -16.50 -19.07
C ALA A 213 -6.63 -16.10 -20.55
N THR A 214 -5.46 -15.78 -21.14
CA THR A 214 -5.35 -15.46 -22.58
C THR A 214 -5.77 -16.65 -23.45
N ASN A 215 -5.37 -17.86 -23.09
CA ASN A 215 -5.80 -19.08 -23.80
C ASN A 215 -7.30 -19.35 -23.59
N SER A 216 -7.83 -19.08 -22.38
CA SER A 216 -9.25 -19.20 -22.09
C SER A 216 -10.09 -18.25 -22.94
N VAL A 217 -9.69 -16.98 -23.06
CA VAL A 217 -10.36 -16.00 -23.96
C VAL A 217 -10.39 -16.50 -25.38
N LYS A 218 -9.25 -16.99 -25.92
CA LYS A 218 -9.19 -17.52 -27.28
C LYS A 218 -10.21 -18.64 -27.51
N SER A 219 -10.31 -19.58 -26.59
CA SER A 219 -11.24 -20.71 -26.67
C SER A 219 -12.70 -20.26 -26.52
N ALA A 220 -12.97 -19.38 -25.53
CA ALA A 220 -14.31 -18.86 -25.29
C ALA A 220 -14.83 -18.00 -26.45
N THR A 221 -13.94 -17.21 -27.12
CA THR A 221 -14.28 -16.44 -28.32
C THR A 221 -14.75 -17.35 -29.46
N ILE A 222 -14.04 -18.46 -29.72
CA ILE A 222 -14.39 -19.41 -30.76
C ILE A 222 -15.73 -20.07 -30.45
N SER A 223 -15.94 -20.52 -29.19
CA SER A 223 -17.19 -21.14 -28.73
C SER A 223 -18.38 -20.19 -28.88
N TYR A 224 -18.23 -18.97 -28.38
CA TYR A 224 -19.29 -17.95 -28.43
C TYR A 224 -19.68 -17.62 -29.87
N ASN A 225 -18.69 -17.36 -30.76
CA ASN A 225 -18.97 -17.06 -32.18
C ASN A 225 -19.69 -18.20 -32.88
N LEU A 226 -19.28 -19.45 -32.64
CA LEU A 226 -19.95 -20.63 -33.23
C LEU A 226 -21.39 -20.78 -32.74
N VAL A 227 -21.62 -20.62 -31.44
CA VAL A 227 -22.98 -20.72 -30.87
C VAL A 227 -23.85 -19.56 -31.31
N GLN A 228 -23.30 -18.37 -31.52
CA GLN A 228 -24.02 -17.23 -32.10
C GLN A 228 -24.48 -17.51 -33.54
N GLU A 229 -23.57 -18.02 -34.39
CA GLU A 229 -23.93 -18.41 -35.77
C GLU A 229 -25.03 -19.51 -35.78
N GLN A 230 -24.93 -20.48 -34.89
CA GLN A 230 -25.93 -21.56 -34.77
C GLN A 230 -27.28 -21.04 -34.24
N PHE A 231 -27.27 -20.08 -33.31
CA PHE A 231 -28.48 -19.40 -32.85
C PHE A 231 -29.15 -18.60 -33.96
N ASP A 232 -28.38 -17.85 -34.74
CA ASP A 232 -28.90 -17.09 -35.90
C ASP A 232 -29.51 -18.01 -36.97
N ALA A 233 -28.99 -19.25 -37.09
CA ALA A 233 -29.53 -20.29 -37.97
C ALA A 233 -30.71 -21.08 -37.34
N GLY A 234 -31.13 -20.75 -36.10
CA GLY A 234 -32.23 -21.44 -35.39
C GLY A 234 -31.86 -22.85 -34.88
N MET A 235 -30.56 -23.21 -34.84
CA MET A 235 -30.07 -24.52 -34.39
C MET A 235 -29.79 -24.57 -32.87
N LYS A 236 -29.65 -23.42 -32.24
CA LYS A 236 -29.39 -23.27 -30.79
C LYS A 236 -30.45 -22.40 -30.15
N ASN A 237 -30.66 -22.60 -28.83
CA ASN A 237 -31.59 -21.81 -28.04
C ASN A 237 -30.94 -20.62 -27.35
N THR A 238 -31.77 -19.70 -26.85
CA THR A 238 -31.34 -18.49 -26.15
C THR A 238 -30.48 -18.78 -24.92
N VAL A 239 -30.78 -19.84 -24.17
CA VAL A 239 -30.05 -20.19 -22.95
C VAL A 239 -28.59 -20.58 -23.29
N GLU A 240 -28.41 -21.39 -24.33
CA GLU A 240 -27.06 -21.78 -24.81
C GLU A 240 -26.25 -20.56 -25.26
N LEU A 241 -26.87 -19.64 -26.01
CA LEU A 241 -26.24 -18.39 -26.45
C LEU A 241 -25.82 -17.53 -25.26
N LEU A 242 -26.71 -17.29 -24.29
CA LEU A 242 -26.42 -16.49 -23.11
C LEU A 242 -25.37 -17.13 -22.22
N THR A 243 -25.35 -18.45 -22.12
CA THR A 243 -24.32 -19.19 -21.37
C THR A 243 -22.94 -18.97 -21.98
N GLU A 244 -22.79 -19.17 -23.28
CA GLU A 244 -21.49 -18.98 -23.94
C GLU A 244 -21.05 -17.51 -23.97
N LYS A 245 -21.99 -16.57 -24.09
CA LYS A 245 -21.71 -15.15 -23.93
C LYS A 245 -21.16 -14.84 -22.52
N ASN A 246 -21.77 -15.36 -21.47
CA ASN A 246 -21.31 -15.15 -20.09
C ASN A 246 -19.94 -15.80 -19.86
N ASN A 247 -19.69 -16.99 -20.42
CA ASN A 247 -18.36 -17.62 -20.39
C ASN A 247 -17.30 -16.76 -21.07
N TYR A 248 -17.60 -16.20 -22.24
CA TYR A 248 -16.70 -15.31 -22.96
C TYR A 248 -16.41 -14.02 -22.18
N LEU A 249 -17.44 -13.36 -21.63
CA LEU A 249 -17.28 -12.15 -20.85
C LEU A 249 -16.48 -12.40 -19.55
N SER A 250 -16.72 -13.53 -18.89
CA SER A 250 -15.96 -13.93 -17.70
C SER A 250 -14.49 -14.17 -18.02
N ALA A 251 -14.20 -14.83 -19.15
CA ALA A 251 -12.83 -15.05 -19.60
C ALA A 251 -12.10 -13.73 -19.91
N LEU A 252 -12.78 -12.77 -20.58
CA LEU A 252 -12.23 -11.43 -20.83
C LEU A 252 -11.92 -10.67 -19.55
N GLN A 253 -12.84 -10.72 -18.59
CA GLN A 253 -12.65 -10.07 -17.30
C GLN A 253 -11.45 -10.67 -16.56
N GLU A 254 -11.34 -12.00 -16.54
CA GLU A 254 -10.22 -12.72 -15.93
C GLU A 254 -8.89 -12.35 -16.60
N GLN A 255 -8.85 -12.22 -17.92
CA GLN A 255 -7.64 -11.83 -18.66
C GLN A 255 -7.20 -10.41 -18.30
N ILE A 256 -8.15 -9.46 -18.24
CA ILE A 256 -7.84 -8.07 -17.87
C ILE A 256 -7.32 -8.01 -16.45
N GLN A 257 -7.97 -8.69 -15.50
CA GLN A 257 -7.53 -8.72 -14.10
C GLN A 257 -6.13 -9.33 -13.99
N ALA A 258 -5.91 -10.49 -14.62
CA ALA A 258 -4.61 -11.16 -14.58
C ALA A 258 -3.50 -10.32 -15.22
N LYS A 259 -3.81 -9.56 -16.29
CA LYS A 259 -2.89 -8.63 -16.94
C LYS A 259 -2.38 -7.57 -15.96
N PHE A 260 -3.30 -6.86 -15.30
CA PHE A 260 -2.94 -5.80 -14.37
C PHE A 260 -2.31 -6.34 -13.08
N GLU A 261 -2.75 -7.51 -12.59
CA GLU A 261 -2.15 -8.17 -11.45
C GLU A 261 -0.67 -8.55 -11.69
N ALA A 262 -0.36 -9.06 -12.89
CA ALA A 262 1.01 -9.39 -13.26
C ALA A 262 1.92 -8.15 -13.33
N ILE A 263 1.42 -7.06 -13.92
CA ILE A 263 2.16 -5.79 -14.00
C ILE A 263 2.37 -5.20 -12.60
N LEU A 264 1.32 -5.14 -11.78
CA LEU A 264 1.42 -4.62 -10.42
C LEU A 264 2.44 -5.42 -9.60
N SER A 265 2.37 -6.75 -9.67
CA SER A 265 3.30 -7.63 -8.94
C SER A 265 4.75 -7.38 -9.37
N LEU A 266 5.00 -7.23 -10.68
CA LEU A 266 6.34 -6.93 -11.21
C LEU A 266 6.82 -5.54 -10.76
N LYS A 267 5.95 -4.53 -10.80
CA LYS A 267 6.30 -3.16 -10.37
C LYS A 267 6.57 -3.09 -8.87
N LEU A 268 5.81 -3.81 -8.04
CA LEU A 268 6.08 -3.94 -6.61
C LEU A 268 7.45 -4.59 -6.34
N LEU A 269 7.81 -5.62 -7.10
CA LEU A 269 9.13 -6.23 -6.96
C LEU A 269 10.25 -5.28 -7.39
N ASN A 270 10.04 -4.51 -8.47
CA ASN A 270 10.98 -3.49 -8.94
C ASN A 270 11.13 -2.32 -7.95
N PHE A 271 10.08 -1.98 -7.21
CA PHE A 271 10.16 -0.99 -6.13
C PHE A 271 11.22 -1.39 -5.08
N TYR A 272 11.25 -2.66 -4.67
CA TYR A 272 12.29 -3.18 -3.77
C TYR A 272 13.68 -3.23 -4.40
N ARG A 273 13.79 -3.15 -5.74
CA ARG A 273 15.05 -2.92 -6.47
C ARG A 273 15.46 -1.46 -6.56
N ASN A 274 14.73 -0.55 -5.91
CA ASN A 274 14.93 0.89 -6.03
C ASN A 274 14.79 1.42 -7.47
N GLN A 275 13.91 0.79 -8.26
CA GLN A 275 13.57 1.26 -9.60
C GLN A 275 12.31 2.13 -9.54
N PRO A 276 12.23 3.20 -10.36
CA PRO A 276 11.03 4.03 -10.41
C PRO A 276 9.82 3.20 -10.88
N ILE A 277 8.64 3.52 -10.32
CA ILE A 277 7.38 2.92 -10.73
C ILE A 277 6.90 3.69 -11.96
N GLU A 278 7.34 3.27 -13.13
CA GLU A 278 6.87 3.76 -14.43
C GLU A 278 6.01 2.66 -15.07
N ILE A 279 4.90 3.05 -15.68
CA ILE A 279 3.96 2.13 -16.36
C ILE A 279 4.04 2.33 -17.85
#